data_60e8eedfbc6c2c8e9c135e225d309a38
#
_entry.id   60e8eedfbc6c2c8e9c135e225d309a38
#
_cell.length_a   1.000
_cell.length_b   1.000
_cell.length_c   1.000
_cell.angle_alpha   90.00
_cell.angle_beta   90.00
_cell.angle_gamma   90.00
#
_symmetry.space_group_name_H-M   'P 1'
#
loop_
_entity.id
_entity.type
_entity.pdbx_description
1 polymer ?
#
loop_
_entity_poly.entity_id
_entity_poly.type
_entity_poly.pdbx_seq_one_letter_code
_entity_poly.pdbx_strand_id
1 'polypeptide(L)'
;MLQAPDRRRRLRAMQMYGSGLVALDLDPAMNRQLLALVSPYITRQDTVMREAISAEQRLVATLRYLATGRSLQDLKFSTGISPQALGLIIPDTCSAIIQVLQDDYMRLPSTPQEWQTVAAEFETRWNFPNCGGAIDGKHVRIVPPPRSGSEFYNYKGFNSIVLMAVVSAQYEFLYVDVGKNGRMSDGGAFRQTEFGERLQDEDLALPPDADNVEGLPFVFLADEAFGLGPHLMRPFPQPASSFYIMYYM
;
A
#
# COMPACT_ATOMS: atom_id res chain seq x y z
N MET A 1 23.35 2.73 -15.39
CA MET A 1 23.19 1.86 -14.22
C MET A 1 22.78 2.76 -13.06
N LEU A 2 21.48 2.99 -12.87
CA LEU A 2 20.95 3.81 -11.78
C LEU A 2 20.93 2.93 -10.53
N GLN A 3 21.69 3.30 -9.49
CA GLN A 3 21.62 2.64 -8.20
C GLN A 3 20.21 2.78 -7.63
N ALA A 4 19.60 1.65 -7.25
CA ALA A 4 18.34 1.66 -6.52
C ALA A 4 18.49 2.56 -5.26
N PRO A 5 17.52 3.45 -4.98
CA PRO A 5 17.60 4.35 -3.84
C PRO A 5 17.67 3.57 -2.53
N ASP A 6 18.53 4.05 -1.63
CA ASP A 6 18.81 3.47 -0.32
C ASP A 6 17.53 3.12 0.44
N ARG A 7 17.37 1.84 0.80
CA ARG A 7 16.20 1.28 1.53
C ARG A 7 15.83 2.09 2.80
N ARG A 8 16.81 2.66 3.50
CA ARG A 8 16.57 3.49 4.70
C ARG A 8 15.84 4.81 4.40
N ARG A 9 15.98 5.35 3.19
CA ARG A 9 15.23 6.54 2.75
C ARG A 9 13.79 6.20 2.39
N ARG A 10 13.51 4.96 1.92
CA ARG A 10 12.15 4.47 1.62
C ARG A 10 11.27 4.38 2.87
N LEU A 11 11.80 3.84 3.97
CA LEU A 11 11.10 3.74 5.26
C LEU A 11 10.73 5.10 5.85
N ARG A 12 11.57 6.12 5.72
CA ARG A 12 11.25 7.48 6.20
C ARG A 12 10.08 8.09 5.42
N ALA A 13 9.99 7.88 4.12
CA ALA A 13 8.86 8.36 3.33
C ALA A 13 7.54 7.68 3.74
N MET A 14 7.54 6.36 4.02
CA MET A 14 6.35 5.62 4.43
C MET A 14 5.93 5.87 5.89
N GLN A 15 6.86 6.00 6.83
CA GLN A 15 6.56 6.38 8.23
C GLN A 15 5.94 7.78 8.36
N MET A 16 6.18 8.68 7.39
CA MET A 16 5.61 10.02 7.39
C MET A 16 4.11 10.05 7.06
N TYR A 17 3.54 8.98 6.50
CA TYR A 17 2.09 8.88 6.23
C TYR A 17 1.25 8.51 7.45
N GLY A 18 1.86 8.03 8.53
CA GLY A 18 1.16 7.56 9.75
C GLY A 18 0.99 8.60 10.87
N SER A 19 1.75 9.68 10.86
CA SER A 19 1.65 10.75 11.87
C SER A 19 1.17 12.03 11.20
N GLY A 20 -0.03 12.48 11.51
CA GLY A 20 -0.71 13.67 10.95
C GLY A 20 -0.03 15.02 11.19
N LEU A 21 1.29 15.06 11.25
CA LEU A 21 2.12 16.24 11.47
C LEU A 21 3.45 16.07 10.74
N VAL A 22 3.43 16.22 9.43
CA VAL A 22 4.68 16.55 8.75
C VAL A 22 4.41 17.65 7.71
N ALA A 23 4.95 18.82 7.99
CA ALA A 23 5.26 19.80 6.95
C ALA A 23 5.93 19.06 5.78
N LEU A 24 5.65 19.49 4.55
CA LEU A 24 6.26 18.96 3.32
C LEU A 24 7.80 19.19 3.32
N ASP A 25 8.50 18.56 4.23
CA ASP A 25 9.95 18.39 4.19
C ASP A 25 10.29 17.12 3.38
N LEU A 26 9.76 17.05 2.17
CA LEU A 26 10.34 16.18 1.16
C LEU A 26 11.74 16.71 0.89
N ASP A 27 12.75 15.83 1.04
CA ASP A 27 14.11 16.15 0.59
C ASP A 27 14.02 16.78 -0.81
N PRO A 28 14.53 18.00 -1.03
CA PRO A 28 14.45 18.68 -2.32
C PRO A 28 15.00 17.85 -3.49
N ALA A 29 15.92 16.93 -3.22
CA ALA A 29 16.43 16.00 -4.24
C ALA A 29 15.37 14.94 -4.62
N MET A 30 14.68 14.36 -3.64
CA MET A 30 13.59 13.40 -3.87
C MET A 30 12.42 14.06 -4.61
N ASN A 31 12.06 15.28 -4.25
CA ASN A 31 10.98 16.00 -4.93
C ASN A 31 11.33 16.28 -6.41
N ARG A 32 12.57 16.70 -6.70
CA ARG A 32 13.03 16.89 -8.09
C ARG A 32 13.04 15.59 -8.88
N GLN A 33 13.45 14.48 -8.27
CA GLN A 33 13.45 13.16 -8.92
C GLN A 33 12.02 12.72 -9.25
N LEU A 34 11.09 12.83 -8.30
CA LEU A 34 9.68 12.52 -8.52
C LEU A 34 9.08 13.42 -9.59
N LEU A 35 9.35 14.73 -9.54
CA LEU A 35 8.87 15.68 -10.55
C LEU A 35 9.36 15.29 -11.96
N ALA A 36 10.63 14.91 -12.11
CA ALA A 36 11.17 14.48 -13.40
C ALA A 36 10.44 13.25 -13.94
N LEU A 37 10.09 12.27 -13.07
CA LEU A 37 9.37 11.07 -13.47
C LEU A 37 7.93 11.35 -13.88
N VAL A 38 7.20 12.20 -13.14
CA VAL A 38 5.76 12.41 -13.38
C VAL A 38 5.48 13.51 -14.41
N SER A 39 6.42 14.44 -14.64
CA SER A 39 6.22 15.60 -15.54
C SER A 39 5.70 15.23 -16.93
N PRO A 40 6.18 14.16 -17.61
CA PRO A 40 5.67 13.78 -18.93
C PRO A 40 4.16 13.49 -18.95
N TYR A 41 3.60 13.05 -17.83
CA TYR A 41 2.19 12.65 -17.71
C TYR A 41 1.27 13.79 -17.25
N ILE A 42 1.79 14.74 -16.47
CA ILE A 42 0.99 15.81 -15.86
C ILE A 42 1.19 17.20 -16.47
N THR A 43 2.14 17.37 -17.38
CA THR A 43 2.32 18.64 -18.09
C THR A 43 1.12 18.93 -18.99
N ARG A 44 0.66 20.18 -19.00
CA ARG A 44 -0.40 20.68 -19.88
C ARG A 44 0.12 21.88 -20.67
N GLN A 45 -0.41 22.08 -21.85
CA GLN A 45 -0.06 23.20 -22.72
C GLN A 45 -0.84 24.45 -22.35
N ASP A 46 -0.23 25.60 -22.57
CA ASP A 46 -0.91 26.89 -22.47
C ASP A 46 -2.02 27.01 -23.48
N THR A 47 -3.04 27.74 -23.11
CA THR A 47 -4.11 28.13 -24.04
C THR A 47 -4.01 29.63 -24.31
N VAL A 48 -4.66 30.07 -25.42
CA VAL A 48 -4.67 31.49 -25.79
C VAL A 48 -5.18 32.39 -24.65
N MET A 49 -6.04 31.86 -23.80
CA MET A 49 -6.71 32.61 -22.72
C MET A 49 -6.09 32.43 -21.34
N ARG A 50 -5.20 31.45 -21.16
CA ARG A 50 -4.68 31.11 -19.82
C ARG A 50 -3.41 30.27 -19.90
N GLU A 51 -2.45 30.67 -19.06
CA GLU A 51 -1.27 29.87 -18.73
C GLU A 51 -1.63 28.57 -18.02
N ALA A 52 -1.00 27.46 -18.39
CA ALA A 52 -1.25 26.16 -17.75
C ALA A 52 -0.64 26.13 -16.35
N ILE A 53 -1.31 25.43 -15.43
CA ILE A 53 -0.75 25.13 -14.12
C ILE A 53 0.43 24.17 -14.33
N SER A 54 1.64 24.57 -13.92
CA SER A 54 2.87 23.82 -14.17
C SER A 54 2.85 22.43 -13.52
N ALA A 55 3.66 21.50 -14.04
CA ALA A 55 3.81 20.14 -13.46
C ALA A 55 4.25 20.21 -12.00
N GLU A 56 5.15 21.12 -11.64
CA GLU A 56 5.60 21.32 -10.26
C GLU A 56 4.45 21.77 -9.34
N GLN A 57 3.66 22.75 -9.76
CA GLN A 57 2.50 23.21 -8.98
C GLN A 57 1.46 22.10 -8.79
N ARG A 58 1.23 21.29 -9.82
CA ARG A 58 0.32 20.13 -9.76
C ARG A 58 0.82 19.09 -8.76
N LEU A 59 2.09 18.72 -8.83
CA LEU A 59 2.71 17.77 -7.92
C LEU A 59 2.68 18.26 -6.47
N VAL A 60 3.13 19.50 -6.22
CA VAL A 60 3.15 20.09 -4.88
C VAL A 60 1.74 20.18 -4.27
N ALA A 61 0.74 20.58 -5.06
CA ALA A 61 -0.64 20.62 -4.59
C ALA A 61 -1.17 19.21 -4.21
N THR A 62 -0.85 18.21 -5.01
CA THR A 62 -1.26 16.81 -4.77
C THR A 62 -0.56 16.25 -3.53
N LEU A 63 0.74 16.40 -3.40
CA LEU A 63 1.49 15.95 -2.23
C LEU A 63 1.00 16.63 -0.94
N ARG A 64 0.68 17.91 -1.00
CA ARG A 64 0.10 18.66 0.13
C ARG A 64 -1.28 18.12 0.51
N TYR A 65 -2.11 17.79 -0.49
CA TYR A 65 -3.41 17.14 -0.25
C TYR A 65 -3.24 15.81 0.48
N LEU A 66 -2.39 14.94 -0.04
CA LEU A 66 -2.13 13.61 0.52
C LEU A 66 -1.55 13.68 1.95
N ALA A 67 -0.65 14.63 2.19
CA ALA A 67 0.00 14.78 3.49
C ALA A 67 -0.91 15.38 4.57
N THR A 68 -1.85 16.25 4.20
CA THR A 68 -2.62 17.03 5.18
C THR A 68 -4.08 16.65 5.29
N GLY A 69 -4.64 15.99 4.29
CA GLY A 69 -6.08 15.68 4.21
C GLY A 69 -6.99 16.92 4.17
N ARG A 70 -6.43 18.09 3.84
CA ARG A 70 -7.21 19.36 3.83
C ARG A 70 -8.22 19.38 2.69
N SER A 71 -9.30 20.15 2.88
CA SER A 71 -10.30 20.35 1.84
C SER A 71 -9.72 21.08 0.62
N LEU A 72 -10.32 20.88 -0.55
CA LEU A 72 -9.91 21.60 -1.77
C LEU A 72 -10.08 23.12 -1.63
N GLN A 73 -11.02 23.58 -0.81
CA GLN A 73 -11.19 25.01 -0.51
C GLN A 73 -10.01 25.56 0.29
N ASP A 74 -9.51 24.80 1.23
CA ASP A 74 -8.37 25.16 2.06
C ASP A 74 -7.07 25.18 1.23
N LEU A 75 -6.90 24.20 0.35
CA LEU A 75 -5.75 24.15 -0.57
C LEU A 75 -5.71 25.33 -1.54
N LYS A 76 -6.87 25.86 -1.96
CA LYS A 76 -6.94 27.06 -2.80
C LYS A 76 -6.14 28.23 -2.20
N PHE A 77 -6.25 28.46 -0.89
CA PHE A 77 -5.57 29.58 -0.24
C PHE A 77 -4.04 29.43 -0.23
N SER A 78 -3.56 28.19 -0.19
CA SER A 78 -2.11 27.92 -0.12
C SER A 78 -1.47 27.69 -1.49
N THR A 79 -2.24 27.32 -2.52
CA THR A 79 -1.72 26.99 -3.85
C THR A 79 -2.11 28.01 -4.92
N GLY A 80 -3.11 28.85 -4.68
CA GLY A 80 -3.69 29.74 -5.69
C GLY A 80 -4.53 29.03 -6.76
N ILE A 81 -4.69 27.71 -6.67
CA ILE A 81 -5.40 26.88 -7.65
C ILE A 81 -6.86 26.72 -7.24
N SER A 82 -7.79 26.88 -8.19
CA SER A 82 -9.22 26.75 -7.87
C SER A 82 -9.58 25.33 -7.42
N PRO A 83 -10.59 25.14 -6.53
CA PRO A 83 -11.01 23.82 -6.07
C PRO A 83 -11.46 22.89 -7.20
N GLN A 84 -12.07 23.45 -8.26
CA GLN A 84 -12.49 22.69 -9.45
C GLN A 84 -11.28 22.13 -10.20
N ALA A 85 -10.21 22.95 -10.36
CA ALA A 85 -8.98 22.49 -10.98
C ALA A 85 -8.25 21.48 -10.09
N LEU A 86 -8.19 21.69 -8.76
CA LEU A 86 -7.61 20.74 -7.82
C LEU A 86 -8.32 19.39 -7.87
N GLY A 87 -9.65 19.37 -8.00
CA GLY A 87 -10.43 18.14 -8.13
C GLY A 87 -10.08 17.29 -9.36
N LEU A 88 -9.50 17.89 -10.41
CA LEU A 88 -8.99 17.19 -11.59
C LEU A 88 -7.49 16.88 -11.46
N ILE A 89 -6.71 17.84 -10.93
CA ILE A 89 -5.26 17.73 -10.82
C ILE A 89 -4.84 16.59 -9.90
N ILE A 90 -5.49 16.47 -8.74
CA ILE A 90 -5.10 15.50 -7.72
C ILE A 90 -5.23 14.06 -8.22
N PRO A 91 -6.38 13.61 -8.77
CA PRO A 91 -6.50 12.27 -9.32
C PRO A 91 -5.54 12.01 -10.48
N ASP A 92 -5.40 12.97 -11.43
CA ASP A 92 -4.47 12.86 -12.56
C ASP A 92 -3.03 12.64 -12.08
N THR A 93 -2.60 13.45 -11.10
CA THR A 93 -1.24 13.38 -10.56
C THR A 93 -1.03 12.10 -9.74
N CYS A 94 -2.01 11.66 -8.94
CA CYS A 94 -1.95 10.38 -8.24
C CYS A 94 -1.79 9.21 -9.22
N SER A 95 -2.56 9.21 -10.32
CA SER A 95 -2.45 8.19 -11.36
C SER A 95 -1.06 8.16 -11.99
N ALA A 96 -0.48 9.34 -12.28
CA ALA A 96 0.88 9.44 -12.80
C ALA A 96 1.92 8.92 -11.80
N ILE A 97 1.77 9.23 -10.51
CA ILE A 97 2.67 8.73 -9.45
C ILE A 97 2.61 7.21 -9.38
N ILE A 98 1.41 6.63 -9.38
CA ILE A 98 1.23 5.17 -9.37
C ILE A 98 1.92 4.57 -10.60
N GLN A 99 1.64 5.09 -11.79
CA GLN A 99 2.19 4.57 -13.05
C GLN A 99 3.72 4.56 -13.08
N VAL A 100 4.39 5.56 -12.50
CA VAL A 100 5.86 5.64 -12.56
C VAL A 100 6.58 4.95 -11.40
N LEU A 101 5.86 4.62 -10.32
CA LEU A 101 6.47 4.05 -9.12
C LEU A 101 6.04 2.61 -8.83
N GLN A 102 4.91 2.15 -9.37
CA GLN A 102 4.33 0.87 -9.02
C GLN A 102 5.32 -0.29 -9.20
N ASP A 103 5.97 -0.36 -10.36
CA ASP A 103 6.86 -1.48 -10.70
C ASP A 103 8.12 -1.55 -9.83
N ASP A 104 8.57 -0.39 -9.32
CA ASP A 104 9.77 -0.30 -8.47
C ASP A 104 9.48 -0.51 -6.98
N TYR A 105 8.27 -0.15 -6.53
CA TYR A 105 7.92 -0.05 -5.10
C TYR A 105 6.87 -1.03 -4.64
N MET A 106 6.07 -1.62 -5.54
CA MET A 106 5.00 -2.55 -5.22
C MET A 106 5.08 -3.79 -6.13
N ARG A 107 6.26 -4.40 -6.19
CA ARG A 107 6.50 -5.58 -6.99
C ARG A 107 6.53 -6.82 -6.11
N LEU A 108 5.67 -7.79 -6.43
CA LEU A 108 5.79 -9.13 -5.87
C LEU A 108 7.07 -9.82 -6.37
N PRO A 109 7.73 -10.61 -5.53
CA PRO A 109 8.75 -11.54 -5.98
C PRO A 109 8.18 -12.46 -7.07
N SER A 110 8.99 -12.72 -8.10
CA SER A 110 8.59 -13.49 -9.28
C SER A 110 9.38 -14.80 -9.45
N THR A 111 10.36 -15.00 -8.58
CA THR A 111 11.21 -16.19 -8.60
C THR A 111 11.36 -16.78 -7.20
N PRO A 112 11.63 -18.10 -7.08
CA PRO A 112 11.90 -18.72 -5.77
C PRO A 112 13.02 -18.03 -5.01
N GLN A 113 14.07 -17.56 -5.69
CA GLN A 113 15.23 -16.88 -5.09
C GLN A 113 14.85 -15.52 -4.50
N GLU A 114 13.97 -14.76 -5.18
CA GLU A 114 13.46 -13.50 -4.64
C GLU A 114 12.62 -13.75 -3.38
N TRP A 115 11.78 -14.80 -3.35
CA TRP A 115 11.01 -15.21 -2.17
C TRP A 115 11.91 -15.64 -1.02
N GLN A 116 12.98 -16.41 -1.30
CA GLN A 116 13.97 -16.78 -0.28
C GLN A 116 14.66 -15.54 0.33
N THR A 117 14.90 -14.49 -0.46
CA THR A 117 15.45 -13.23 0.06
C THR A 117 14.48 -12.56 1.04
N VAL A 118 13.18 -12.55 0.73
CA VAL A 118 12.15 -12.03 1.65
C VAL A 118 12.09 -12.86 2.93
N ALA A 119 12.11 -14.19 2.80
CA ALA A 119 12.06 -15.09 3.96
C ALA A 119 13.30 -14.95 4.86
N ALA A 120 14.49 -14.78 4.31
CA ALA A 120 15.71 -14.54 5.08
C ALA A 120 15.65 -13.24 5.91
N GLU A 121 14.95 -12.21 5.40
CA GLU A 121 14.69 -10.98 6.17
C GLU A 121 13.73 -11.23 7.35
N PHE A 122 12.69 -12.06 7.18
CA PHE A 122 11.80 -12.48 8.27
C PHE A 122 12.53 -13.31 9.32
N GLU A 123 13.33 -14.27 8.89
CA GLU A 123 14.16 -15.09 9.80
C GLU A 123 15.11 -14.20 10.62
N THR A 124 15.89 -13.34 9.96
CA THR A 124 16.87 -12.48 10.63
C THR A 124 16.26 -11.49 11.59
N ARG A 125 15.09 -10.90 11.23
CA ARG A 125 14.50 -9.81 12.01
C ARG A 125 13.52 -10.29 13.07
N TRP A 126 12.77 -11.35 12.73
CA TRP A 126 11.63 -11.83 13.53
C TRP A 126 11.82 -13.26 14.02
N ASN A 127 12.96 -13.90 13.71
CA ASN A 127 13.23 -15.31 14.00
C ASN A 127 12.09 -16.22 13.48
N PHE A 128 11.58 -15.92 12.30
CA PHE A 128 10.49 -16.65 11.67
C PHE A 128 10.91 -17.09 10.26
N PRO A 129 11.39 -18.36 10.09
CA PRO A 129 11.85 -18.87 8.81
C PRO A 129 10.70 -19.12 7.82
N ASN A 130 11.03 -19.23 6.53
CA ASN A 130 10.12 -19.57 5.44
C ASN A 130 8.90 -18.66 5.32
N CYS A 131 8.98 -17.40 5.76
CA CYS A 131 7.89 -16.45 5.70
C CYS A 131 8.00 -15.53 4.48
N GLY A 132 6.97 -15.53 3.62
CA GLY A 132 6.89 -14.69 2.43
C GLY A 132 6.27 -13.33 2.66
N GLY A 133 5.64 -13.09 3.82
CA GLY A 133 5.00 -11.82 4.12
C GLY A 133 3.94 -11.92 5.19
N ALA A 134 3.53 -10.77 5.71
CA ALA A 134 2.37 -10.64 6.57
C ALA A 134 1.20 -10.00 5.81
N ILE A 135 -0.01 -10.54 5.99
CA ILE A 135 -1.22 -10.14 5.29
C ILE A 135 -2.18 -9.51 6.30
N ASP A 136 -2.70 -8.34 5.96
CA ASP A 136 -3.75 -7.71 6.76
C ASP A 136 -4.72 -6.92 5.88
N GLY A 137 -5.97 -6.79 6.36
CA GLY A 137 -7.04 -6.04 5.74
C GLY A 137 -7.42 -4.80 6.54
N LYS A 138 -7.40 -3.62 5.91
CA LYS A 138 -7.78 -2.38 6.56
C LYS A 138 -9.01 -1.74 5.93
N HIS A 139 -10.04 -1.49 6.76
CA HIS A 139 -11.18 -0.68 6.37
C HIS A 139 -10.80 0.80 6.30
N VAL A 140 -10.83 1.37 5.09
CA VAL A 140 -10.63 2.79 4.84
C VAL A 140 -12.01 3.45 4.73
N ARG A 141 -12.31 4.40 5.64
CA ARG A 141 -13.59 5.11 5.65
C ARG A 141 -13.79 5.93 4.38
N ILE A 142 -14.98 5.83 3.79
CA ILE A 142 -15.36 6.58 2.60
C ILE A 142 -16.72 7.26 2.79
N VAL A 143 -16.98 8.25 1.95
CA VAL A 143 -18.35 8.70 1.67
C VAL A 143 -18.90 7.74 0.61
N PRO A 144 -20.00 7.01 0.89
CA PRO A 144 -20.48 5.99 -0.03
C PRO A 144 -20.99 6.62 -1.33
N PRO A 145 -20.86 5.93 -2.47
CA PRO A 145 -21.45 6.39 -3.73
C PRO A 145 -22.96 6.58 -3.60
N PRO A 146 -23.54 7.55 -4.31
CA PRO A 146 -24.99 7.72 -4.34
C PRO A 146 -25.71 6.43 -4.76
N ARG A 147 -26.75 6.05 -4.05
CA ARG A 147 -27.56 4.85 -4.30
C ARG A 147 -26.85 3.50 -4.07
N SER A 148 -25.72 3.47 -3.38
CA SER A 148 -25.00 2.22 -3.06
C SER A 148 -25.66 1.41 -1.92
N GLY A 149 -26.69 1.93 -1.27
CA GLY A 149 -27.33 1.23 -0.15
C GLY A 149 -26.35 0.89 0.97
N SER A 150 -26.38 -0.35 1.44
CA SER A 150 -25.51 -0.86 2.52
C SER A 150 -24.26 -1.60 2.00
N GLU A 151 -23.95 -1.52 0.73
CA GLU A 151 -22.84 -2.28 0.11
C GLU A 151 -21.48 -1.98 0.75
N PHE A 152 -21.25 -0.73 1.12
CA PHE A 152 -20.00 -0.29 1.75
C PHE A 152 -20.05 -0.28 3.28
N TYR A 153 -21.20 -0.62 3.89
CA TYR A 153 -21.39 -0.56 5.34
C TYR A 153 -20.76 -1.77 6.03
N ASN A 154 -19.72 -1.52 6.84
CA ASN A 154 -18.92 -2.55 7.49
C ASN A 154 -19.44 -2.90 8.90
N TYR A 155 -18.87 -3.97 9.48
CA TYR A 155 -19.19 -4.45 10.83
C TYR A 155 -18.80 -3.46 11.96
N LYS A 156 -17.92 -2.47 11.66
CA LYS A 156 -17.53 -1.42 12.61
C LYS A 156 -18.51 -0.23 12.60
N GLY A 157 -19.61 -0.29 11.83
CA GLY A 157 -20.67 0.73 11.82
C GLY A 157 -20.40 1.95 10.97
N PHE A 158 -19.58 1.85 9.91
CA PHE A 158 -19.35 2.94 8.96
C PHE A 158 -19.14 2.42 7.53
N ASN A 159 -19.25 3.32 6.55
CA ASN A 159 -18.99 2.98 5.16
C ASN A 159 -17.48 2.98 4.88
N SER A 160 -16.98 1.93 4.22
CA SER A 160 -15.57 1.73 3.92
C SER A 160 -15.36 0.94 2.65
N ILE A 161 -14.17 1.07 2.11
CA ILE A 161 -13.54 0.09 1.22
C ILE A 161 -12.46 -0.67 2.00
N VAL A 162 -12.12 -1.86 1.54
CA VAL A 162 -11.03 -2.65 2.12
C VAL A 162 -9.76 -2.37 1.33
N LEU A 163 -8.68 -2.07 2.04
CA LEU A 163 -7.32 -2.12 1.56
C LEU A 163 -6.73 -3.44 2.07
N MET A 164 -6.42 -4.37 1.17
CA MET A 164 -5.73 -5.62 1.46
C MET A 164 -4.25 -5.44 1.12
N ALA A 165 -3.35 -5.83 2.03
CA ALA A 165 -1.93 -5.66 1.81
C ALA A 165 -1.14 -6.91 2.21
N VAL A 166 -0.03 -7.14 1.50
CA VAL A 166 1.05 -8.06 1.89
C VAL A 166 2.29 -7.21 2.14
N VAL A 167 2.93 -7.39 3.29
CA VAL A 167 4.08 -6.58 3.69
C VAL A 167 5.30 -7.46 4.00
N SER A 168 6.49 -6.91 3.73
CA SER A 168 7.77 -7.53 4.05
C SER A 168 8.11 -7.44 5.54
N ALA A 169 9.18 -8.12 5.97
CA ALA A 169 9.75 -8.01 7.31
C ALA A 169 10.16 -6.58 7.70
N GLN A 170 10.32 -5.69 6.74
CA GLN A 170 10.69 -4.28 6.93
C GLN A 170 9.49 -3.33 6.86
N TYR A 171 8.24 -3.87 6.86
CA TYR A 171 7.00 -3.11 6.70
C TYR A 171 6.88 -2.39 5.35
N GLU A 172 7.53 -2.89 4.31
CA GLU A 172 7.35 -2.42 2.94
C GLU A 172 6.21 -3.19 2.28
N PHE A 173 5.36 -2.50 1.53
CA PHE A 173 4.31 -3.15 0.77
C PHE A 173 4.92 -3.97 -0.36
N LEU A 174 4.63 -5.26 -0.39
CA LEU A 174 4.92 -6.16 -1.51
C LEU A 174 3.74 -6.20 -2.49
N TYR A 175 2.54 -6.10 -1.95
CA TYR A 175 1.30 -6.11 -2.72
C TYR A 175 0.22 -5.30 -2.01
N VAL A 176 -0.62 -4.63 -2.79
CA VAL A 176 -1.79 -3.90 -2.30
C VAL A 176 -2.95 -4.07 -3.29
N ASP A 177 -4.12 -4.45 -2.79
CA ASP A 177 -5.40 -4.40 -3.50
C ASP A 177 -6.34 -3.44 -2.75
N VAL A 178 -6.99 -2.53 -3.47
CA VAL A 178 -7.87 -1.51 -2.89
C VAL A 178 -9.18 -1.45 -3.66
N GLY A 179 -10.28 -1.43 -2.94
CA GLY A 179 -11.59 -1.16 -3.56
C GLY A 179 -12.66 -2.20 -3.28
N LYS A 180 -12.32 -3.32 -2.63
CA LYS A 180 -13.36 -4.26 -2.18
C LYS A 180 -14.31 -3.54 -1.22
N ASN A 181 -15.61 -3.82 -1.31
CA ASN A 181 -16.58 -3.13 -0.49
C ASN A 181 -16.48 -3.52 0.99
N GLY A 182 -16.78 -2.59 1.89
CA GLY A 182 -16.60 -2.75 3.33
C GLY A 182 -17.50 -3.80 3.99
N ARG A 183 -18.50 -4.32 3.28
CA ARG A 183 -19.35 -5.40 3.77
C ARG A 183 -18.64 -6.75 3.79
N MET A 184 -17.56 -6.90 3.02
CA MET A 184 -16.79 -8.13 2.95
C MET A 184 -15.93 -8.31 4.20
N SER A 185 -15.76 -9.57 4.64
CA SER A 185 -14.74 -9.92 5.64
C SER A 185 -13.36 -9.91 5.00
N ASP A 186 -12.31 -9.73 5.82
CA ASP A 186 -10.92 -9.68 5.33
C ASP A 186 -10.55 -10.97 4.57
N GLY A 187 -10.88 -12.15 5.10
CA GLY A 187 -10.68 -13.42 4.39
C GLY A 187 -11.51 -13.56 3.10
N GLY A 188 -12.69 -12.93 3.04
CA GLY A 188 -13.51 -12.88 1.82
C GLY A 188 -12.91 -11.94 0.78
N ALA A 189 -12.45 -10.76 1.21
CA ALA A 189 -11.78 -9.79 0.36
C ALA A 189 -10.46 -10.36 -0.20
N PHE A 190 -9.67 -11.02 0.64
CA PHE A 190 -8.41 -11.63 0.27
C PHE A 190 -8.55 -12.65 -0.87
N ARG A 191 -9.51 -13.58 -0.78
CA ARG A 191 -9.74 -14.59 -1.83
C ARG A 191 -10.12 -14.01 -3.19
N GLN A 192 -10.54 -12.75 -3.25
CA GLN A 192 -10.88 -12.04 -4.48
C GLN A 192 -9.77 -11.09 -4.94
N THR A 193 -8.60 -11.12 -4.32
CA THR A 193 -7.42 -10.41 -4.80
C THR A 193 -6.64 -11.28 -5.77
N GLU A 194 -5.95 -10.67 -6.72
CA GLU A 194 -5.03 -11.39 -7.61
C GLU A 194 -4.00 -12.23 -6.82
N PHE A 195 -3.48 -11.66 -5.72
CA PHE A 195 -2.55 -12.38 -4.85
C PHE A 195 -3.19 -13.62 -4.21
N GLY A 196 -4.42 -13.49 -3.70
CA GLY A 196 -5.14 -14.61 -3.08
C GLY A 196 -5.48 -15.72 -4.08
N GLU A 197 -5.86 -15.35 -5.31
CA GLU A 197 -6.09 -16.30 -6.40
C GLU A 197 -4.80 -17.03 -6.78
N ARG A 198 -3.71 -16.29 -7.03
CA ARG A 198 -2.40 -16.87 -7.37
C ARG A 198 -1.82 -17.74 -6.25
N LEU A 199 -2.05 -17.38 -4.98
CA LEU A 199 -1.64 -18.22 -3.84
C LEU A 199 -2.42 -19.54 -3.81
N GLN A 200 -3.72 -19.51 -4.10
CA GLN A 200 -4.57 -20.69 -4.14
C GLN A 200 -4.24 -21.60 -5.33
N ASP A 201 -3.88 -21.02 -6.48
CA ASP A 201 -3.54 -21.72 -7.72
C ASP A 201 -2.07 -22.14 -7.78
N GLU A 202 -1.29 -21.92 -6.70
CA GLU A 202 0.15 -22.22 -6.59
C GLU A 202 0.99 -21.51 -7.67
N ASP A 203 0.56 -20.32 -8.12
CA ASP A 203 1.17 -19.52 -9.20
C ASP A 203 2.04 -18.35 -8.69
N LEU A 204 2.53 -18.43 -7.47
CA LEU A 204 3.42 -17.40 -6.90
C LEU A 204 4.90 -17.73 -7.06
N ALA A 205 5.26 -18.81 -7.73
CA ALA A 205 6.64 -19.29 -7.86
C ALA A 205 7.36 -19.40 -6.49
N LEU A 206 6.66 -19.91 -5.46
CA LEU A 206 7.22 -20.10 -4.13
C LEU A 206 8.35 -21.14 -4.16
N PRO A 207 9.34 -21.05 -3.25
CA PRO A 207 10.35 -22.07 -3.12
C PRO A 207 9.74 -23.44 -2.82
N PRO A 208 10.21 -24.55 -3.42
CA PRO A 208 9.77 -25.88 -3.05
C PRO A 208 10.21 -26.21 -1.61
N ASP A 209 9.40 -26.99 -0.88
CA ASP A 209 9.61 -27.31 0.55
C ASP A 209 11.01 -27.91 0.81
N ALA A 210 11.54 -28.67 -0.14
CA ALA A 210 12.89 -29.26 -0.03
C ALA A 210 14.02 -28.21 0.07
N ASP A 211 13.81 -27.02 -0.44
CA ASP A 211 14.79 -25.92 -0.45
C ASP A 211 14.59 -24.97 0.75
N ASN A 212 13.57 -25.21 1.58
CA ASN A 212 13.23 -24.38 2.72
C ASN A 212 13.96 -24.84 4.00
N VAL A 213 14.02 -23.96 4.98
CA VAL A 213 14.58 -24.25 6.31
C VAL A 213 13.80 -25.42 6.92
N GLU A 214 14.52 -26.46 7.34
CA GLU A 214 13.95 -27.69 7.95
C GLU A 214 12.92 -28.43 7.07
N GLY A 215 12.85 -28.15 5.76
CA GLY A 215 11.84 -28.74 4.87
C GLY A 215 10.40 -28.31 5.18
N LEU A 216 10.23 -27.22 5.94
CA LEU A 216 8.90 -26.69 6.27
C LEU A 216 8.31 -25.89 5.10
N PRO A 217 6.96 -25.87 4.96
CA PRO A 217 6.33 -25.14 3.89
C PRO A 217 6.61 -23.64 3.96
N PHE A 218 6.61 -22.98 2.80
CA PHE A 218 6.68 -21.53 2.69
C PHE A 218 5.32 -20.92 3.02
N VAL A 219 5.26 -19.97 3.94
CA VAL A 219 4.00 -19.48 4.50
C VAL A 219 3.89 -17.95 4.51
N PHE A 220 2.65 -17.46 4.51
CA PHE A 220 2.29 -16.09 4.80
C PHE A 220 1.56 -16.02 6.13
N LEU A 221 1.85 -14.97 6.91
CA LEU A 221 1.23 -14.74 8.21
C LEU A 221 -0.02 -13.87 8.05
N ALA A 222 -1.11 -14.26 8.69
CA ALA A 222 -2.35 -13.48 8.71
C ALA A 222 -2.99 -13.55 10.10
N ASP A 223 -3.97 -12.70 10.37
CA ASP A 223 -4.73 -12.75 11.61
C ASP A 223 -5.81 -13.85 11.62
N GLU A 224 -6.58 -13.95 12.69
CA GLU A 224 -7.62 -14.96 12.85
C GLU A 224 -8.82 -14.83 11.90
N ALA A 225 -8.97 -13.68 11.22
CA ALA A 225 -10.03 -13.44 10.24
C ALA A 225 -9.80 -14.21 8.93
N PHE A 226 -8.58 -14.70 8.71
CA PHE A 226 -8.22 -15.49 7.54
C PHE A 226 -8.35 -17.00 7.81
N GLY A 227 -8.69 -17.75 6.78
CA GLY A 227 -8.70 -19.22 6.85
C GLY A 227 -7.29 -19.80 6.89
N LEU A 228 -7.12 -20.96 7.55
CA LEU A 228 -5.88 -21.73 7.43
C LEU A 228 -5.76 -22.33 6.02
N GLY A 229 -4.55 -22.39 5.51
CA GLY A 229 -4.24 -23.01 4.22
C GLY A 229 -2.81 -23.56 4.20
N PRO A 230 -2.42 -24.28 3.13
CA PRO A 230 -1.07 -24.84 3.01
C PRO A 230 0.02 -23.75 3.14
N HIS A 231 -0.24 -22.57 2.60
CA HIS A 231 0.67 -21.43 2.60
C HIS A 231 0.15 -20.25 3.44
N LEU A 232 -0.88 -20.45 4.29
CA LEU A 232 -1.46 -19.39 5.10
C LEU A 232 -1.53 -19.81 6.57
N MET A 233 -0.72 -19.15 7.40
CA MET A 233 -0.62 -19.40 8.82
C MET A 233 -1.27 -18.28 9.61
N ARG A 234 -1.96 -18.63 10.70
CA ARG A 234 -2.57 -17.67 11.63
C ARG A 234 -2.24 -18.06 13.07
N PRO A 235 -2.32 -17.11 14.03
CA PRO A 235 -2.13 -17.42 15.45
C PRO A 235 -3.10 -18.50 15.93
N PHE A 236 -2.65 -19.32 16.87
CA PHE A 236 -3.54 -20.23 17.58
C PHE A 236 -4.56 -19.44 18.40
N PRO A 237 -5.84 -19.87 18.44
CA PRO A 237 -6.81 -19.27 19.36
C PRO A 237 -6.29 -19.39 20.80
N GLN A 238 -6.08 -18.26 21.47
CA GLN A 238 -5.70 -18.30 22.88
C GLN A 238 -6.90 -18.75 23.72
N PRO A 239 -6.74 -19.73 24.64
CA PRO A 239 -7.77 -19.99 25.65
C PRO A 239 -7.91 -18.74 26.53
N ALA A 240 -9.14 -18.38 26.86
CA ALA A 240 -9.52 -17.14 27.57
C ALA A 240 -8.87 -16.90 28.96
N SER A 241 -7.89 -17.68 29.37
CA SER A 241 -7.27 -17.66 30.69
C SER A 241 -5.74 -17.58 30.74
N SER A 242 -5.05 -17.21 29.67
CA SER A 242 -3.59 -17.05 29.71
C SER A 242 -3.18 -15.67 29.23
N PHE A 243 -2.91 -14.78 30.18
CA PHE A 243 -2.16 -13.55 29.93
C PHE A 243 -0.70 -13.90 29.58
N TYR A 244 -0.44 -14.22 28.33
CA TYR A 244 0.87 -14.08 27.72
C TYR A 244 0.70 -13.21 26.48
N ILE A 245 1.07 -11.95 26.68
CA ILE A 245 1.16 -10.97 25.61
C ILE A 245 2.33 -11.38 24.73
N MET A 246 2.04 -12.02 23.60
CA MET A 246 2.95 -12.01 22.47
C MET A 246 2.57 -10.79 21.63
N TYR A 247 3.29 -9.69 21.85
CA TYR A 247 3.31 -8.57 20.94
C TYR A 247 4.08 -9.02 19.68
N TYR A 248 3.36 -9.41 18.65
CA TYR A 248 3.86 -9.49 17.28
C TYR A 248 3.10 -8.45 16.46
N MET A 249 3.83 -7.49 16.03
CA MET A 249 3.76 -6.35 15.09
C MET A 249 3.81 -5.01 15.75
#